data_f332c438d46a29a3b018525b02ce946d
#
_entry.id   f332c438d46a29a3b018525b02ce946d
#
_cell.length_a   1.000
_cell.length_b   1.000
_cell.length_c   1.000
_cell.angle_alpha   90.00
_cell.angle_beta   90.00
_cell.angle_gamma   90.00
#
_symmetry.space_group_name_H-M   'P 1'
#
loop_
_entity.id
_entity.type
_entity.pdbx_description
1 polymer ?
#
loop_
_entity_poly.entity_id
_entity_poly.type
_entity_poly.pdbx_seq_one_letter_code
_entity_poly.pdbx_strand_id
1 'polypeptide(L)'
;MRQEELGKANKDEVQKIVSPLHDEIKRMEQLLTDTKEKNIEAYNRLDASIHANMKKYDELNDSAARLTRALTGEVKVQGNFGEMKLRQLLEDLGLKDGEQYSSQAHLRDRLGNLIKDDEGKGLIPDFILHFPNNRDVIVDSKVNLKAYEAYINADAGEDSAESRETKSRYCEEHIAAVRKQVDLLAKKDYSKYLNTEYAKLNFVIMYMHNEGALNLALMNDNGLWRYAYDKGVLI
;
A
#
# COMPACT_ATOMS: atom_id res chain seq x y z
N MET A 1 50.44 31.64 55.57
CA MET A 1 50.11 30.22 55.94
C MET A 1 48.65 29.90 55.91
N ARG A 2 47.75 30.59 56.69
CA ARG A 2 46.30 30.21 56.74
C ARG A 2 45.50 30.46 55.46
N GLN A 3 45.85 31.45 54.64
CA GLN A 3 45.18 31.73 53.35
C GLN A 3 45.62 30.79 52.23
N GLU A 4 46.83 30.26 52.23
CA GLU A 4 47.29 29.29 51.26
C GLU A 4 46.74 27.88 51.50
N GLU A 5 46.51 27.51 52.76
CA GLU A 5 45.84 26.23 53.10
C GLU A 5 44.38 26.20 52.73
N LEU A 6 43.63 27.31 52.92
CA LEU A 6 42.29 27.46 52.45
C LEU A 6 42.13 27.44 50.93
N GLY A 7 43.13 28.01 50.23
CA GLY A 7 43.14 27.97 48.74
C GLY A 7 43.44 26.58 48.19
N LYS A 8 44.26 25.77 48.86
CA LYS A 8 44.54 24.37 48.48
C LYS A 8 43.32 23.46 48.78
N ALA A 9 42.72 23.60 49.96
CA ALA A 9 41.53 22.80 50.32
C ALA A 9 40.33 23.06 49.38
N ASN A 10 40.10 24.30 49.00
CA ASN A 10 39.04 24.64 48.01
C ASN A 10 39.39 24.09 46.59
N LYS A 11 40.65 24.08 46.21
CA LYS A 11 41.08 23.56 44.94
C LYS A 11 40.93 22.03 44.85
N ASP A 12 41.26 21.32 45.92
CA ASP A 12 41.11 19.87 46.02
C ASP A 12 39.64 19.44 46.07
N GLU A 13 38.76 20.25 46.72
CA GLU A 13 37.32 20.01 46.80
C GLU A 13 36.65 20.24 45.42
N VAL A 14 36.98 21.31 44.73
CA VAL A 14 36.53 21.60 43.37
C VAL A 14 37.01 20.51 42.41
N GLN A 15 38.24 20.04 42.53
CA GLN A 15 38.79 18.99 41.67
C GLN A 15 38.10 17.62 41.87
N LYS A 16 37.69 17.29 43.09
CA LYS A 16 36.89 16.10 43.40
C LYS A 16 35.49 16.12 42.79
N ILE A 17 34.92 17.30 42.56
CA ILE A 17 33.61 17.44 41.92
C ILE A 17 33.73 17.53 40.39
N VAL A 18 34.75 18.20 39.88
CA VAL A 18 34.94 18.45 38.44
C VAL A 18 35.47 17.20 37.72
N SER A 19 36.33 16.39 38.35
CA SER A 19 36.89 15.19 37.72
C SER A 19 35.81 14.16 37.35
N PRO A 20 34.87 13.76 38.23
CA PRO A 20 33.82 12.85 37.89
C PRO A 20 32.85 13.39 36.79
N LEU A 21 32.59 14.70 36.81
CA LEU A 21 31.80 15.36 35.79
C LEU A 21 32.48 15.31 34.39
N HIS A 22 33.78 15.48 34.35
CA HIS A 22 34.54 15.39 33.12
C HIS A 22 34.52 13.96 32.55
N ASP A 23 34.65 12.96 33.42
CA ASP A 23 34.59 11.55 33.04
C ASP A 23 33.19 11.15 32.53
N GLU A 24 32.12 11.71 33.14
CA GLU A 24 30.73 11.50 32.71
C GLU A 24 30.47 12.14 31.34
N ILE A 25 30.94 13.37 31.12
CA ILE A 25 30.86 14.04 29.81
C ILE A 25 31.57 13.22 28.73
N LYS A 26 32.76 12.72 29.02
CA LYS A 26 33.52 11.90 28.07
C LYS A 26 32.83 10.58 27.72
N ARG A 27 32.17 9.96 28.70
CA ARG A 27 31.33 8.78 28.47
C ARG A 27 30.09 9.11 27.60
N MET A 28 29.42 10.24 27.87
CA MET A 28 28.29 10.69 27.06
C MET A 28 28.72 10.98 25.61
N GLU A 29 29.85 11.63 25.40
CA GLU A 29 30.37 11.87 24.05
C GLU A 29 30.68 10.58 23.30
N GLN A 30 31.24 9.57 23.98
CA GLN A 30 31.46 8.24 23.39
C GLN A 30 30.14 7.56 23.03
N LEU A 31 29.16 7.55 23.94
CA LEU A 31 27.82 6.97 23.69
C LEU A 31 27.09 7.66 22.54
N LEU A 32 27.20 8.98 22.43
CA LEU A 32 26.63 9.74 21.32
C LEU A 32 27.28 9.38 19.98
N THR A 33 28.61 9.21 19.98
CA THR A 33 29.34 8.81 18.77
C THR A 33 28.98 7.40 18.34
N ASP A 34 28.96 6.44 19.25
CA ASP A 34 28.58 5.05 18.99
C ASP A 34 27.13 4.94 18.52
N THR A 35 26.23 5.74 19.11
CA THR A 35 24.82 5.78 18.70
C THR A 35 24.66 6.37 17.29
N LYS A 36 25.43 7.41 16.97
CA LYS A 36 25.43 8.02 15.65
C LYS A 36 25.94 7.06 14.58
N GLU A 37 27.03 6.33 14.86
CA GLU A 37 27.58 5.32 13.93
C GLU A 37 26.57 4.19 13.69
N LYS A 38 25.96 3.65 14.75
CA LYS A 38 24.92 2.60 14.63
C LYS A 38 23.70 3.07 13.86
N ASN A 39 23.28 4.31 14.05
CA ASN A 39 22.19 4.89 13.29
C ASN A 39 22.53 5.01 11.79
N ILE A 40 23.74 5.47 11.45
CA ILE A 40 24.20 5.56 10.06
C ILE A 40 24.25 4.17 9.41
N GLU A 41 24.76 3.16 10.13
CA GLU A 41 24.73 1.78 9.62
C GLU A 41 23.31 1.25 9.41
N ALA A 42 22.41 1.53 10.35
CA ALA A 42 20.99 1.12 10.23
C ALA A 42 20.32 1.81 9.03
N TYR A 43 20.57 3.11 8.82
CA TYR A 43 20.09 3.83 7.64
C TYR A 43 20.64 3.25 6.34
N ASN A 44 21.92 2.95 6.27
CA ASN A 44 22.54 2.38 5.07
C ASN A 44 21.97 0.97 4.76
N ARG A 45 21.73 0.16 5.80
CA ARG A 45 21.08 -1.16 5.62
C ARG A 45 19.65 -1.05 5.15
N LEU A 46 18.90 -0.08 5.70
CA LEU A 46 17.51 0.18 5.29
C LEU A 46 17.47 0.67 3.84
N ASP A 47 18.31 1.61 3.46
CA ASP A 47 18.44 2.14 2.11
C ASP A 47 18.78 1.03 1.10
N ALA A 48 19.78 0.20 1.40
CA ALA A 48 20.14 -0.96 0.58
C ALA A 48 18.99 -1.96 0.44
N SER A 49 18.22 -2.18 1.52
CA SER A 49 17.04 -3.06 1.50
C SER A 49 15.91 -2.49 0.66
N ILE A 50 15.68 -1.17 0.75
CA ILE A 50 14.69 -0.46 -0.08
C ILE A 50 15.07 -0.59 -1.56
N HIS A 51 16.33 -0.29 -1.92
CA HIS A 51 16.79 -0.40 -3.30
C HIS A 51 16.74 -1.82 -3.84
N ALA A 52 17.10 -2.83 -3.03
CA ALA A 52 16.99 -4.24 -3.41
C ALA A 52 15.52 -4.68 -3.63
N ASN A 53 14.61 -4.18 -2.79
CA ASN A 53 13.19 -4.44 -2.96
C ASN A 53 12.63 -3.72 -4.19
N MET A 54 12.96 -2.45 -4.42
CA MET A 54 12.55 -1.71 -5.63
C MET A 54 13.01 -2.47 -6.90
N LYS A 55 14.25 -2.93 -6.95
CA LYS A 55 14.74 -3.71 -8.10
C LYS A 55 13.96 -5.01 -8.30
N LYS A 56 13.62 -5.72 -7.22
CA LYS A 56 12.75 -6.91 -7.29
C LYS A 56 11.34 -6.56 -7.78
N TYR A 57 10.80 -5.42 -7.35
CA TYR A 57 9.50 -4.93 -7.84
C TYR A 57 9.54 -4.60 -9.33
N ASP A 58 10.61 -3.97 -9.82
CA ASP A 58 10.78 -3.67 -11.24
C ASP A 58 10.92 -4.95 -12.08
N GLU A 59 11.73 -5.93 -11.65
CA GLU A 59 11.87 -7.23 -12.30
C GLU A 59 10.54 -8.02 -12.30
N LEU A 60 9.76 -7.92 -11.22
CA LEU A 60 8.44 -8.54 -11.09
C LEU A 60 7.41 -7.84 -11.99
N ASN A 61 7.43 -6.52 -12.06
CA ASN A 61 6.57 -5.74 -12.95
C ASN A 61 6.89 -6.02 -14.43
N ASP A 62 8.16 -6.11 -14.80
CA ASP A 62 8.58 -6.48 -16.15
C ASP A 62 8.15 -7.89 -16.50
N SER A 63 8.29 -8.85 -15.59
CA SER A 63 7.85 -10.23 -15.79
C SER A 63 6.32 -10.32 -15.86
N ALA A 64 5.62 -9.55 -15.03
CA ALA A 64 4.17 -9.42 -15.07
C ALA A 64 3.69 -8.78 -16.38
N ALA A 65 4.35 -7.71 -16.84
CA ALA A 65 4.04 -7.06 -18.12
C ALA A 65 4.31 -7.98 -19.32
N ARG A 66 5.35 -8.83 -19.25
CA ARG A 66 5.63 -9.87 -20.29
C ARG A 66 4.58 -10.97 -20.26
N LEU A 67 4.18 -11.42 -19.07
CA LEU A 67 3.13 -12.43 -18.91
C LEU A 67 1.78 -11.88 -19.35
N THR A 68 1.45 -10.65 -19.01
CA THR A 68 0.25 -9.93 -19.44
C THR A 68 0.25 -9.79 -20.97
N ARG A 69 1.37 -9.44 -21.59
CA ARG A 69 1.51 -9.41 -23.06
C ARG A 69 1.34 -10.79 -23.72
N ALA A 70 1.80 -11.84 -23.07
CA ALA A 70 1.63 -13.22 -23.56
C ALA A 70 0.19 -13.75 -23.39
N LEU A 71 -0.56 -13.18 -22.45
CA LEU A 71 -1.93 -13.54 -22.10
C LEU A 71 -2.98 -12.54 -22.60
N THR A 72 -2.58 -11.57 -23.44
CA THR A 72 -3.46 -10.54 -24.02
C THR A 72 -4.59 -11.15 -24.83
N GLY A 73 -5.74 -11.25 -24.21
CA GLY A 73 -6.99 -11.68 -24.86
C GLY A 73 -8.16 -11.84 -23.92
N GLU A 74 -7.96 -12.22 -22.67
CA GLU A 74 -9.08 -12.49 -21.78
C GLU A 74 -9.04 -11.66 -20.50
N VAL A 75 -10.06 -10.82 -20.31
CA VAL A 75 -10.32 -10.05 -19.05
C VAL A 75 -10.30 -10.94 -17.80
N LYS A 76 -10.64 -12.21 -17.96
CA LYS A 76 -10.63 -13.23 -16.91
C LYS A 76 -9.22 -13.54 -16.40
N VAL A 77 -8.23 -13.53 -17.29
CA VAL A 77 -6.82 -13.80 -16.93
C VAL A 77 -6.22 -12.64 -16.14
N GLN A 78 -6.53 -11.40 -16.51
CA GLN A 78 -6.11 -10.20 -15.76
C GLN A 78 -6.71 -10.19 -14.35
N GLY A 79 -7.99 -10.58 -14.20
CA GLY A 79 -8.65 -10.71 -12.91
C GLY A 79 -7.96 -11.73 -12.00
N ASN A 80 -7.72 -12.93 -12.51
CA ASN A 80 -7.03 -14.00 -11.77
C ASN A 80 -5.61 -13.60 -11.35
N PHE A 81 -4.89 -12.85 -12.20
CA PHE A 81 -3.56 -12.35 -11.88
C PHE A 81 -3.60 -11.30 -10.75
N GLY A 82 -4.55 -10.37 -10.78
CA GLY A 82 -4.76 -9.39 -9.70
C GLY A 82 -5.06 -10.07 -8.36
N GLU A 83 -5.94 -11.07 -8.37
CA GLU A 83 -6.27 -11.88 -7.19
C GLU A 83 -5.04 -12.63 -6.64
N MET A 84 -4.22 -13.23 -7.53
CA MET A 84 -2.98 -13.91 -7.16
C MET A 84 -1.98 -12.92 -6.51
N LYS A 85 -1.81 -11.73 -7.07
CA LYS A 85 -0.91 -10.70 -6.53
C LYS A 85 -1.37 -10.18 -5.17
N LEU A 86 -2.68 -9.98 -5.01
CA LEU A 86 -3.23 -9.57 -3.72
C LEU A 86 -3.04 -10.65 -2.65
N ARG A 87 -3.27 -11.91 -2.99
CA ARG A 87 -3.00 -13.04 -2.10
C ARG A 87 -1.54 -13.07 -1.66
N GLN A 88 -0.61 -12.98 -2.62
CA GLN A 88 0.83 -12.95 -2.33
C GLN A 88 1.19 -11.80 -1.38
N LEU A 89 0.64 -10.61 -1.62
CA LEU A 89 0.85 -9.45 -0.74
C LEU A 89 0.37 -9.70 0.69
N LEU A 90 -0.82 -10.30 0.86
CA LEU A 90 -1.36 -10.61 2.18
C LEU A 90 -0.52 -11.67 2.91
N GLU A 91 -0.07 -12.70 2.19
CA GLU A 91 0.82 -13.75 2.72
C GLU A 91 2.20 -13.19 3.11
N ASP A 92 2.78 -12.31 2.28
CA ASP A 92 4.06 -11.63 2.56
C ASP A 92 3.98 -10.71 3.80
N LEU A 93 2.80 -10.16 4.08
CA LEU A 93 2.49 -9.44 5.32
C LEU A 93 2.24 -10.36 6.53
N GLY A 94 2.33 -11.68 6.34
CA GLY A 94 2.13 -12.67 7.40
C GLY A 94 0.66 -12.98 7.72
N LEU A 95 -0.28 -12.51 6.90
CA LEU A 95 -1.70 -12.82 7.05
C LEU A 95 -2.01 -14.21 6.49
N LYS A 96 -2.93 -14.94 7.12
CA LYS A 96 -3.30 -16.30 6.74
C LYS A 96 -4.74 -16.39 6.25
N ASP A 97 -4.95 -17.11 5.16
CA ASP A 97 -6.30 -17.41 4.65
C ASP A 97 -7.11 -18.23 5.66
N GLY A 98 -8.35 -17.84 5.87
CA GLY A 98 -9.25 -18.45 6.86
C GLY A 98 -9.06 -17.92 8.31
N GLU A 99 -8.03 -17.09 8.58
CA GLU A 99 -7.81 -16.45 9.88
C GLU A 99 -7.98 -14.93 9.81
N GLN A 100 -7.05 -14.22 9.14
CA GLN A 100 -7.05 -12.77 9.01
C GLN A 100 -7.65 -12.28 7.69
N TYR A 101 -7.79 -13.13 6.70
CA TYR A 101 -8.55 -12.86 5.49
C TYR A 101 -9.25 -14.12 4.98
N SER A 102 -10.23 -13.94 4.11
CA SER A 102 -10.87 -15.02 3.36
C SER A 102 -10.91 -14.65 1.89
N SER A 103 -10.55 -15.60 1.02
CA SER A 103 -10.58 -15.42 -0.43
C SER A 103 -11.81 -16.11 -1.04
N GLN A 104 -12.47 -15.43 -2.00
CA GLN A 104 -13.65 -15.93 -2.73
C GLN A 104 -14.75 -16.52 -1.82
N ALA A 105 -14.93 -15.95 -0.63
CA ALA A 105 -15.90 -16.40 0.34
C ALA A 105 -17.31 -15.89 0.02
N HIS A 106 -18.29 -16.76 0.09
CA HIS A 106 -19.69 -16.34 -0.02
C HIS A 106 -20.09 -15.49 1.18
N LEU A 107 -20.60 -14.30 0.93
CA LEU A 107 -21.19 -13.48 1.99
C LEU A 107 -22.46 -14.13 2.53
N ARG A 108 -22.59 -14.14 3.87
CA ARG A 108 -23.74 -14.69 4.58
C ARG A 108 -24.30 -13.69 5.56
N ASP A 109 -25.65 -13.72 5.72
CA ASP A 109 -26.33 -12.92 6.73
C ASP A 109 -26.16 -13.52 8.14
N ARG A 110 -26.77 -12.87 9.16
CA ARG A 110 -26.74 -13.33 10.57
C ARG A 110 -27.34 -14.71 10.79
N LEU A 111 -28.22 -15.14 9.89
CA LEU A 111 -28.90 -16.44 9.95
C LEU A 111 -28.15 -17.51 9.14
N GLY A 112 -27.00 -17.15 8.54
CA GLY A 112 -26.18 -18.03 7.71
C GLY A 112 -26.67 -18.18 6.26
N ASN A 113 -27.69 -17.43 5.83
CA ASN A 113 -28.19 -17.48 4.46
C ASN A 113 -27.24 -16.77 3.51
N LEU A 114 -27.14 -17.27 2.28
CA LEU A 114 -26.37 -16.62 1.21
C LEU A 114 -26.97 -15.27 0.87
N ILE A 115 -26.12 -14.26 0.86
CA ILE A 115 -26.49 -12.93 0.40
C ILE A 115 -26.42 -12.90 -1.11
N LYS A 116 -27.49 -12.41 -1.74
CA LYS A 116 -27.64 -12.37 -3.18
C LYS A 116 -27.69 -10.92 -3.65
N ASP A 117 -27.17 -10.68 -4.86
CA ASP A 117 -27.35 -9.42 -5.55
C ASP A 117 -28.80 -9.25 -6.07
N ASP A 118 -29.08 -8.13 -6.73
CA ASP A 118 -30.38 -7.83 -7.30
C ASP A 118 -30.83 -8.82 -8.41
N GLU A 119 -29.89 -9.59 -8.96
CA GLU A 119 -30.09 -10.65 -9.94
C GLU A 119 -30.31 -12.04 -9.32
N GLY A 120 -30.23 -12.13 -7.98
CA GLY A 120 -30.40 -13.38 -7.23
C GLY A 120 -29.16 -14.25 -7.16
N LYS A 121 -27.99 -13.77 -7.62
CA LYS A 121 -26.71 -14.45 -7.58
C LYS A 121 -25.99 -14.17 -6.26
N GLY A 122 -25.36 -15.18 -5.69
CA GLY A 122 -24.59 -15.02 -4.45
C GLY A 122 -23.45 -14.00 -4.63
N LEU A 123 -23.35 -13.07 -3.68
CA LEU A 123 -22.25 -12.10 -3.65
C LEU A 123 -20.96 -12.77 -3.14
N ILE A 124 -19.95 -12.76 -3.99
CA ILE A 124 -18.63 -13.32 -3.70
C ILE A 124 -17.61 -12.21 -3.97
N PRO A 125 -17.12 -11.53 -2.92
CA PRO A 125 -15.97 -10.63 -3.05
C PRO A 125 -14.70 -11.43 -3.33
N ASP A 126 -13.70 -10.77 -3.94
CA ASP A 126 -12.42 -11.42 -4.19
C ASP A 126 -11.72 -11.75 -2.86
N PHE A 127 -11.69 -10.78 -1.91
CA PHE A 127 -11.15 -10.97 -0.56
C PHE A 127 -11.99 -10.23 0.49
N ILE A 128 -11.96 -10.79 1.71
CA ILE A 128 -12.50 -10.17 2.92
C ILE A 128 -11.36 -10.13 3.93
N LEU A 129 -10.97 -8.94 4.41
CA LEU A 129 -10.01 -8.77 5.49
C LEU A 129 -10.75 -8.75 6.83
N HIS A 130 -10.33 -9.57 7.76
CA HIS A 130 -10.92 -9.71 9.09
C HIS A 130 -10.14 -8.89 10.11
N PHE A 131 -10.76 -7.84 10.64
CA PHE A 131 -10.18 -7.00 11.69
C PHE A 131 -10.72 -7.36 13.07
N PRO A 132 -10.00 -7.03 14.16
CA PRO A 132 -10.50 -7.19 15.50
C PRO A 132 -11.88 -6.53 15.71
N ASN A 133 -12.67 -7.06 16.64
CA ASN A 133 -14.02 -6.61 16.95
C ASN A 133 -15.04 -6.86 15.80
N ASN A 134 -14.89 -8.00 15.09
CA ASN A 134 -15.80 -8.42 14.01
C ASN A 134 -16.01 -7.33 12.94
N ARG A 135 -14.94 -6.68 12.56
CA ARG A 135 -14.94 -5.69 11.47
C ARG A 135 -14.32 -6.30 10.23
N ASP A 136 -15.10 -6.38 9.17
CA ASP A 136 -14.64 -6.91 7.89
C ASP A 136 -14.53 -5.78 6.87
N VAL A 137 -13.50 -5.87 6.02
CA VAL A 137 -13.29 -4.97 4.88
C VAL A 137 -13.20 -5.81 3.62
N ILE A 138 -14.00 -5.44 2.64
CA ILE A 138 -13.99 -6.10 1.33
C ILE A 138 -12.90 -5.48 0.47
N VAL A 139 -12.14 -6.34 -0.22
CA VAL A 139 -11.17 -5.95 -1.24
C VAL A 139 -11.58 -6.62 -2.56
N ASP A 140 -11.75 -5.80 -3.60
CA ASP A 140 -12.04 -6.26 -4.96
C ASP A 140 -10.86 -5.88 -5.88
N SER A 141 -10.35 -6.83 -6.66
CA SER A 141 -9.12 -6.68 -7.45
C SER A 141 -9.35 -6.50 -8.95
N LYS A 142 -10.59 -6.31 -9.38
CA LYS A 142 -10.97 -6.32 -10.79
C LYS A 142 -10.94 -4.94 -11.43
N VAL A 143 -9.80 -4.57 -12.03
CA VAL A 143 -9.68 -3.37 -12.86
C VAL A 143 -9.32 -3.79 -14.30
N ASN A 144 -10.03 -3.24 -15.29
CA ASN A 144 -9.68 -3.44 -16.70
C ASN A 144 -8.52 -2.53 -17.10
N LEU A 145 -7.37 -3.12 -17.43
CA LEU A 145 -6.14 -2.42 -17.78
C LEU A 145 -5.88 -2.31 -19.28
N LYS A 146 -6.83 -2.71 -20.16
CA LYS A 146 -6.63 -2.69 -21.63
C LYS A 146 -6.23 -1.30 -22.16
N ALA A 147 -6.88 -0.26 -21.67
CA ALA A 147 -6.57 1.11 -22.09
C ALA A 147 -5.20 1.57 -21.56
N TYR A 148 -4.80 1.14 -20.36
CA TYR A 148 -3.47 1.39 -19.83
C TYR A 148 -2.39 0.68 -20.66
N GLU A 149 -2.60 -0.56 -21.03
CA GLU A 149 -1.70 -1.32 -21.91
C GLU A 149 -1.56 -0.64 -23.27
N ALA A 150 -2.66 -0.19 -23.86
CA ALA A 150 -2.66 0.58 -25.09
C ALA A 150 -1.89 1.91 -24.97
N TYR A 151 -2.05 2.60 -23.83
CA TYR A 151 -1.31 3.82 -23.50
C TYR A 151 0.21 3.57 -23.46
N ILE A 152 0.66 2.52 -22.77
CA ILE A 152 2.09 2.19 -22.68
C ILE A 152 2.66 1.76 -24.05
N ASN A 153 1.89 0.98 -24.82
CA ASN A 153 2.34 0.53 -26.15
C ASN A 153 2.37 1.67 -27.19
N ALA A 154 1.57 2.72 -27.02
CA ALA A 154 1.60 3.89 -27.87
C ALA A 154 2.89 4.75 -27.70
N ASP A 155 3.69 4.47 -26.70
CA ASP A 155 4.98 5.16 -26.44
C ASP A 155 6.15 4.57 -27.25
N ALA A 156 5.95 3.47 -27.99
CA ALA A 156 7.00 2.76 -28.70
C ALA A 156 7.35 3.35 -30.08
N GLY A 157 6.82 4.53 -30.44
CA GLY A 157 6.99 5.19 -31.72
C GLY A 157 7.61 6.59 -31.63
N GLU A 158 7.82 7.22 -32.79
CA GLU A 158 8.30 8.60 -32.89
C GLU A 158 7.36 9.58 -32.16
N ASP A 159 7.93 10.62 -31.53
CA ASP A 159 7.21 11.69 -30.82
C ASP A 159 6.46 12.61 -31.83
N SER A 160 5.45 12.06 -32.48
CA SER A 160 4.58 12.76 -33.42
C SER A 160 3.34 13.33 -32.72
N ALA A 161 2.72 14.35 -33.33
CA ALA A 161 1.46 14.91 -32.85
C ALA A 161 0.34 13.84 -32.76
N GLU A 162 0.31 12.91 -33.72
CA GLU A 162 -0.66 11.80 -33.78
C GLU A 162 -0.43 10.78 -32.64
N SER A 163 0.84 10.52 -32.29
CA SER A 163 1.19 9.66 -31.16
C SER A 163 0.72 10.27 -29.85
N ARG A 164 0.91 11.58 -29.65
CA ARG A 164 0.45 12.28 -28.43
C ARG A 164 -1.07 12.28 -28.30
N GLU A 165 -1.80 12.52 -29.40
CA GLU A 165 -3.27 12.49 -29.41
C GLU A 165 -3.79 11.08 -29.08
N THR A 166 -3.19 10.05 -29.67
CA THR A 166 -3.52 8.65 -29.41
C THR A 166 -3.27 8.29 -27.96
N LYS A 167 -2.15 8.72 -27.39
CA LYS A 167 -1.79 8.53 -25.99
C LYS A 167 -2.76 9.23 -25.04
N SER A 168 -3.15 10.47 -25.34
CA SER A 168 -4.17 11.21 -24.58
C SER A 168 -5.49 10.47 -24.54
N ARG A 169 -5.95 9.97 -25.67
CA ARG A 169 -7.19 9.20 -25.78
C ARG A 169 -7.15 7.93 -24.91
N TYR A 170 -6.06 7.15 -24.96
CA TYR A 170 -5.94 5.96 -24.13
C TYR A 170 -5.85 6.28 -22.64
N CYS A 171 -5.26 7.41 -22.26
CA CYS A 171 -5.28 7.90 -20.89
C CYS A 171 -6.71 8.19 -20.42
N GLU A 172 -7.50 8.90 -21.22
CA GLU A 172 -8.91 9.20 -20.92
C GLU A 172 -9.75 7.92 -20.81
N GLU A 173 -9.56 6.96 -21.73
CA GLU A 173 -10.23 5.67 -21.71
C GLU A 173 -9.86 4.87 -20.44
N HIS A 174 -8.62 4.95 -20.00
CA HIS A 174 -8.17 4.31 -18.77
C HIS A 174 -8.84 4.93 -17.54
N ILE A 175 -8.87 6.25 -17.42
CA ILE A 175 -9.54 6.97 -16.33
C ILE A 175 -11.03 6.61 -16.30
N ALA A 176 -11.69 6.58 -17.47
CA ALA A 176 -13.08 6.18 -17.58
C ALA A 176 -13.31 4.72 -17.11
N ALA A 177 -12.39 3.81 -17.42
CA ALA A 177 -12.44 2.42 -16.95
C ALA A 177 -12.31 2.32 -15.42
N VAL A 178 -11.41 3.10 -14.81
CA VAL A 178 -11.24 3.17 -13.36
C VAL A 178 -12.50 3.73 -12.69
N ARG A 179 -13.05 4.85 -13.19
CA ARG A 179 -14.30 5.43 -12.68
C ARG A 179 -15.47 4.46 -12.79
N LYS A 180 -15.58 3.75 -13.91
CA LYS A 180 -16.59 2.71 -14.12
C LYS A 180 -16.47 1.59 -13.09
N GLN A 181 -15.26 1.18 -12.73
CA GLN A 181 -15.06 0.16 -11.70
C GLN A 181 -15.47 0.67 -10.33
N VAL A 182 -15.14 1.92 -9.98
CA VAL A 182 -15.65 2.57 -8.75
C VAL A 182 -17.17 2.52 -8.70
N ASP A 183 -17.87 2.86 -9.80
CA ASP A 183 -19.33 2.83 -9.87
C ASP A 183 -19.89 1.42 -9.68
N LEU A 184 -19.25 0.42 -10.26
CA LEU A 184 -19.66 -0.98 -10.11
C LEU A 184 -19.50 -1.45 -8.66
N LEU A 185 -18.42 -1.08 -7.98
CA LEU A 185 -18.21 -1.43 -6.58
C LEU A 185 -19.18 -0.71 -5.66
N ALA A 186 -19.44 0.58 -5.89
CA ALA A 186 -20.38 1.36 -5.12
C ALA A 186 -21.82 0.78 -5.24
N LYS A 187 -22.21 0.27 -6.40
CA LYS A 187 -23.52 -0.37 -6.62
C LYS A 187 -23.69 -1.70 -5.87
N LYS A 188 -22.61 -2.46 -5.67
CA LYS A 188 -22.67 -3.75 -4.98
C LYS A 188 -23.05 -3.62 -3.50
N ASP A 189 -23.04 -2.40 -2.94
CA ASP A 189 -23.44 -2.04 -1.55
C ASP A 189 -23.16 -3.15 -0.53
N TYR A 190 -21.91 -3.54 -0.46
CA TYR A 190 -21.46 -4.56 0.50
C TYR A 190 -21.71 -4.16 1.97
N SER A 191 -21.97 -2.87 2.25
CA SER A 191 -22.24 -2.36 3.58
C SER A 191 -23.51 -2.94 4.22
N LYS A 192 -24.46 -3.38 3.39
CA LYS A 192 -25.68 -4.07 3.86
C LYS A 192 -25.40 -5.44 4.47
N TYR A 193 -24.23 -5.99 4.17
CA TYR A 193 -23.90 -7.39 4.39
C TYR A 193 -22.84 -7.61 5.46
N LEU A 194 -22.08 -6.56 5.78
CA LEU A 194 -21.12 -6.61 6.86
C LEU A 194 -21.86 -6.49 8.20
N ASN A 195 -21.94 -7.62 8.86
CA ASN A 195 -22.74 -7.83 10.05
C ASN A 195 -22.03 -7.27 11.28
N THR A 196 -22.17 -5.95 11.55
CA THR A 196 -21.53 -5.37 12.72
C THR A 196 -22.49 -4.49 13.49
N GLU A 197 -22.74 -4.86 14.76
CA GLU A 197 -23.27 -3.98 15.79
C GLU A 197 -22.30 -2.84 16.14
N TYR A 198 -21.05 -2.91 15.65
CA TYR A 198 -19.95 -2.01 15.95
C TYR A 198 -19.41 -1.40 14.65
N ALA A 199 -19.47 -0.08 14.56
CA ALA A 199 -18.87 0.81 13.56
C ALA A 199 -18.66 0.19 12.16
N LYS A 200 -19.64 0.33 11.28
CA LYS A 200 -19.56 -0.01 9.87
C LYS A 200 -18.34 0.67 9.25
N LEU A 201 -17.36 -0.09 8.80
CA LEU A 201 -16.40 0.39 7.82
C LEU A 201 -17.16 0.42 6.48
N ASN A 202 -17.77 1.56 6.17
CA ASN A 202 -18.67 1.72 5.01
C ASN A 202 -17.87 1.92 3.71
N PHE A 203 -16.79 1.18 3.51
CA PHE A 203 -16.00 1.28 2.29
C PHE A 203 -15.54 -0.08 1.79
N VAL A 204 -15.28 -0.14 0.49
CA VAL A 204 -14.66 -1.26 -0.22
C VAL A 204 -13.30 -0.79 -0.71
N ILE A 205 -12.27 -1.62 -0.57
CA ILE A 205 -10.96 -1.35 -1.16
C ILE A 205 -10.95 -1.86 -2.59
N MET A 206 -10.67 -0.99 -3.54
CA MET A 206 -10.41 -1.33 -4.92
C MET A 206 -8.90 -1.55 -5.10
N TYR A 207 -8.49 -2.79 -5.19
CA TYR A 207 -7.08 -3.13 -5.38
C TYR A 207 -6.70 -3.12 -6.86
N MET A 208 -5.68 -2.34 -7.20
CA MET A 208 -5.08 -2.30 -8.52
C MET A 208 -3.65 -2.83 -8.44
N HIS A 209 -3.41 -4.01 -9.03
CA HIS A 209 -2.11 -4.69 -8.95
C HIS A 209 -0.98 -3.98 -9.73
N ASN A 210 -1.32 -3.03 -10.58
CA ASN A 210 -0.37 -2.24 -11.37
C ASN A 210 -0.35 -0.81 -10.85
N GLU A 211 0.72 -0.46 -10.13
CA GLU A 211 0.91 0.88 -9.55
C GLU A 211 1.01 1.96 -10.64
N GLY A 212 1.65 1.66 -11.78
CA GLY A 212 1.75 2.61 -12.91
C GLY A 212 0.39 2.97 -13.48
N ALA A 213 -0.54 2.01 -13.54
CA ALA A 213 -1.91 2.25 -13.99
C ALA A 213 -2.67 3.11 -12.98
N LEU A 214 -2.51 2.87 -11.69
CA LEU A 214 -3.10 3.68 -10.64
C LEU A 214 -2.57 5.12 -10.68
N ASN A 215 -1.25 5.28 -10.76
CA ASN A 215 -0.60 6.59 -10.82
C ASN A 215 -1.01 7.37 -12.07
N LEU A 216 -1.10 6.73 -13.24
CA LEU A 216 -1.57 7.37 -14.46
C LEU A 216 -2.98 7.95 -14.27
N ALA A 217 -3.89 7.19 -13.68
CA ALA A 217 -5.25 7.65 -13.43
C ALA A 217 -5.30 8.81 -12.42
N LEU A 218 -4.58 8.70 -11.30
CA LEU A 218 -4.58 9.74 -10.24
C LEU A 218 -3.90 11.03 -10.67
N MET A 219 -2.82 10.97 -11.48
CA MET A 219 -2.11 12.14 -11.97
C MET A 219 -2.90 12.92 -13.02
N ASN A 220 -3.73 12.25 -13.81
CA ASN A 220 -4.51 12.87 -14.87
C ASN A 220 -5.98 13.14 -14.49
N ASP A 221 -6.42 12.67 -13.33
CA ASP A 221 -7.74 12.96 -12.77
C ASP A 221 -7.65 13.32 -11.29
N ASN A 222 -7.42 14.58 -11.01
CA ASN A 222 -7.30 15.11 -9.64
C ASN A 222 -8.54 14.89 -8.77
N GLY A 223 -9.70 14.65 -9.39
CA GLY A 223 -10.96 14.39 -8.70
C GLY A 223 -11.23 12.91 -8.43
N LEU A 224 -10.46 11.99 -9.00
CA LEU A 224 -10.74 10.56 -8.97
C LEU A 224 -10.78 10.00 -7.54
N TRP A 225 -9.80 10.35 -6.72
CA TRP A 225 -9.74 9.90 -5.33
C TRP A 225 -10.97 10.34 -4.53
N ARG A 226 -11.34 11.64 -4.66
CA ARG A 226 -12.54 12.20 -4.01
C ARG A 226 -13.81 11.53 -4.49
N TYR A 227 -13.91 11.34 -5.80
CA TYR A 227 -15.03 10.67 -6.43
C TYR A 227 -15.23 9.25 -5.91
N ALA A 228 -14.16 8.48 -5.75
CA ALA A 228 -14.21 7.14 -5.19
C ALA A 228 -14.61 7.15 -3.72
N TYR A 229 -13.94 8.01 -2.93
CA TYR A 229 -14.20 8.14 -1.50
C TYR A 229 -15.66 8.52 -1.19
N ASP A 230 -16.23 9.50 -1.91
CA ASP A 230 -17.61 9.94 -1.73
C ASP A 230 -18.61 8.81 -2.07
N LYS A 231 -18.18 7.78 -2.80
CA LYS A 231 -18.94 6.57 -3.11
C LYS A 231 -18.65 5.37 -2.20
N GLY A 232 -17.84 5.57 -1.17
CA GLY A 232 -17.43 4.50 -0.26
C GLY A 232 -16.44 3.51 -0.86
N VAL A 233 -15.63 3.93 -1.84
CA VAL A 233 -14.56 3.13 -2.45
C VAL A 233 -13.21 3.78 -2.14
N LEU A 234 -12.28 3.01 -1.59
CA LEU A 234 -10.87 3.39 -1.43
C LEU A 234 -10.06 2.78 -2.59
N ILE A 235 -9.22 3.61 -3.20
CA ILE A 235 -8.30 3.21 -4.28
C ILE A 235 -6.84 3.35 -3.82
#